data_4afe1e9f92d5a00ae99557dda7f58035
#
_entry.id   4afe1e9f92d5a00ae99557dda7f58035
#
_cell.length_a   1.000
_cell.length_b   1.000
_cell.length_c   1.000
_cell.angle_alpha   90.00
_cell.angle_beta   90.00
_cell.angle_gamma   90.00
#
_symmetry.space_group_name_H-M   'P 1'
#
loop_
_entity.id
_entity.type
_entity.pdbx_description
1 polymer ?
#
loop_
_entity_poly.entity_id
_entity_poly.type
_entity_poly.pdbx_seq_one_letter_code
_entity_poly.pdbx_strand_id
1 'polypeptide(L)'
;ITDHVVCALTKTSGIAGVEQWMAAKTPVKMGGIAPGTSTPDNATRVLKAALGLPIQLVTGYKGTADVRLAAESGEIAGGCWGWDSVSVTWRKALESGDAKILLQANRRTHPDLPQVPQAIKFAKTEDGRKMIEVGIHGDSDIVRTYTLPPGTPKDRVKLLRAAFDATLKDSEFLADAKKSKLNVDPVAVEAIEKDIAGLFKLDPALLNKLKEILYN
;
A
#
# COMPACT_ATOMS: atom_id res chain seq x y z
N ILE A 1 -6.64 5.20 9.81
CA ILE A 1 -6.64 3.76 9.43
C ILE A 1 -5.56 3.56 8.40
N THR A 2 -4.65 2.63 8.67
CA THR A 2 -3.55 2.29 7.77
C THR A 2 -4.05 1.53 6.54
N ASP A 3 -3.53 1.87 5.35
CA ASP A 3 -3.74 1.09 4.13
C ASP A 3 -2.57 0.12 3.92
N HIS A 4 -2.79 -1.16 4.19
CA HIS A 4 -1.74 -2.18 4.11
C HIS A 4 -1.44 -2.58 2.67
N VAL A 5 -0.40 -2.01 2.07
CA VAL A 5 0.03 -2.32 0.69
C VAL A 5 0.60 -3.73 0.61
N VAL A 6 0.07 -4.51 -0.33
CA VAL A 6 0.56 -5.85 -0.69
C VAL A 6 0.73 -5.98 -2.19
N CYS A 7 1.65 -6.83 -2.64
CA CYS A 7 1.78 -7.18 -4.05
C CYS A 7 1.33 -8.63 -4.27
N ALA A 8 0.31 -8.81 -5.11
CA ALA A 8 -0.25 -10.10 -5.49
C ALA A 8 0.14 -10.44 -6.93
N LEU A 9 0.66 -11.64 -7.14
CA LEU A 9 0.96 -12.17 -8.48
C LEU A 9 0.22 -13.48 -8.71
N THR A 10 -0.23 -13.70 -9.95
CA THR A 10 -0.83 -14.96 -10.36
C THR A 10 0.22 -16.04 -10.55
N LYS A 11 -0.20 -17.30 -10.39
CA LYS A 11 0.64 -18.48 -10.62
C LYS A 11 1.17 -18.53 -12.07
N THR A 12 0.40 -18.04 -13.02
CA THR A 12 0.76 -17.97 -14.44
C THR A 12 1.96 -17.05 -14.71
N SER A 13 2.28 -16.11 -13.80
CA SER A 13 3.50 -15.30 -13.90
C SER A 13 4.80 -16.12 -13.79
N GLY A 14 4.72 -17.34 -13.27
CA GLY A 14 5.87 -18.20 -12.98
C GLY A 14 6.70 -17.74 -11.78
N ILE A 15 6.29 -16.69 -11.06
CA ILE A 15 7.02 -16.11 -9.93
C ILE A 15 6.39 -16.56 -8.62
N ALA A 16 7.17 -17.28 -7.83
CA ALA A 16 6.70 -17.87 -6.58
C ALA A 16 7.23 -17.17 -5.31
N GLY A 17 8.20 -16.24 -5.44
CA GLY A 17 8.80 -15.53 -4.31
C GLY A 17 9.53 -14.25 -4.74
N VAL A 18 9.89 -13.42 -3.75
CA VAL A 18 10.51 -12.11 -3.99
C VAL A 18 11.89 -12.25 -4.64
N GLU A 19 12.70 -13.19 -4.19
CA GLU A 19 14.05 -13.43 -4.73
C GLU A 19 13.98 -13.83 -6.22
N GLN A 20 13.01 -14.67 -6.57
CA GLN A 20 12.78 -15.06 -7.97
C GLN A 20 12.30 -13.85 -8.77
N TRP A 21 11.44 -13.01 -8.20
CA TRP A 21 11.01 -11.77 -8.84
C TRP A 21 12.18 -10.82 -9.08
N MET A 22 13.01 -10.60 -8.07
CA MET A 22 14.22 -9.75 -8.19
C MET A 22 15.21 -10.27 -9.23
N ALA A 23 15.28 -11.59 -9.44
CA ALA A 23 16.17 -12.24 -10.40
C ALA A 23 15.57 -12.37 -11.82
N ALA A 24 14.31 -11.96 -12.02
CA ALA A 24 13.65 -12.12 -13.31
C ALA A 24 14.34 -11.28 -14.40
N LYS A 25 14.67 -11.92 -15.53
CA LYS A 25 15.35 -11.26 -16.66
C LYS A 25 14.40 -10.41 -17.50
N THR A 26 13.14 -10.79 -17.55
CA THR A 26 12.09 -10.06 -18.27
C THR A 26 11.27 -9.26 -17.25
N PRO A 27 10.98 -7.98 -17.52
CA PRO A 27 10.13 -7.18 -16.67
C PRO A 27 8.74 -7.80 -16.48
N VAL A 28 8.31 -7.90 -15.23
CA VAL A 28 6.99 -8.43 -14.84
C VAL A 28 5.95 -7.35 -15.04
N LYS A 29 4.93 -7.63 -15.84
CA LYS A 29 3.83 -6.68 -16.07
C LYS A 29 2.93 -6.60 -14.84
N MET A 30 2.84 -5.41 -14.25
CA MET A 30 2.01 -5.12 -13.08
C MET A 30 0.94 -4.10 -13.45
N GLY A 31 -0.29 -4.33 -13.01
CA GLY A 31 -1.41 -3.43 -13.29
C GLY A 31 -1.46 -2.24 -12.34
N GLY A 32 -1.81 -1.07 -12.89
CA GLY A 32 -2.03 0.17 -12.18
C GLY A 32 -3.20 0.98 -12.75
N ILE A 33 -3.51 2.12 -12.15
CA ILE A 33 -4.60 3.00 -12.57
C ILE A 33 -4.05 4.15 -13.40
N ALA A 34 -3.34 5.08 -12.77
CA ALA A 34 -2.75 6.25 -13.41
C ALA A 34 -1.55 6.79 -12.60
N PRO A 35 -0.49 7.25 -13.26
CA PRO A 35 0.71 7.75 -12.60
C PRO A 35 0.42 8.88 -11.60
N GLY A 36 1.02 8.81 -10.41
CA GLY A 36 0.97 9.86 -9.40
C GLY A 36 -0.37 10.06 -8.70
N THR A 37 -1.40 9.28 -9.03
CA THR A 37 -2.77 9.53 -8.56
C THR A 37 -3.28 8.51 -7.55
N SER A 38 -2.63 7.36 -7.40
CA SER A 38 -3.17 6.28 -6.58
C SER A 38 -2.09 5.41 -5.95
N THR A 39 -2.42 4.84 -4.80
CA THR A 39 -1.54 3.93 -4.04
C THR A 39 -0.95 2.81 -4.91
N PRO A 40 -1.71 2.10 -5.79
CA PRO A 40 -1.16 1.01 -6.58
C PRO A 40 -0.02 1.45 -7.49
N ASP A 41 -0.16 2.57 -8.17
CA ASP A 41 0.88 3.07 -9.06
C ASP A 41 2.07 3.57 -8.25
N ASN A 42 1.84 4.38 -7.24
CA ASN A 42 2.87 4.98 -6.40
C ASN A 42 3.69 3.90 -5.69
N ALA A 43 3.03 2.94 -5.03
CA ALA A 43 3.72 1.85 -4.35
C ALA A 43 4.53 0.99 -5.32
N THR A 44 3.96 0.62 -6.47
CA THR A 44 4.65 -0.18 -7.49
C THR A 44 5.89 0.54 -8.04
N ARG A 45 5.80 1.85 -8.30
CA ARG A 45 6.92 2.67 -8.78
C ARG A 45 8.01 2.81 -7.73
N VAL A 46 7.63 3.05 -6.48
CA VAL A 46 8.59 3.12 -5.36
C VAL A 46 9.27 1.78 -5.14
N LEU A 47 8.55 0.66 -5.13
CA LEU A 47 9.12 -0.68 -4.98
C LEU A 47 10.06 -1.04 -6.15
N LYS A 48 9.68 -0.69 -7.38
CA LYS A 48 10.57 -0.84 -8.54
C LYS A 48 11.89 -0.12 -8.34
N ALA A 49 11.85 1.14 -7.93
CA ALA A 49 13.05 1.97 -7.77
C ALA A 49 13.87 1.56 -6.52
N ALA A 50 13.20 1.31 -5.38
CA ALA A 50 13.86 1.03 -4.11
C ALA A 50 14.51 -0.37 -4.07
N LEU A 51 13.88 -1.37 -4.68
CA LEU A 51 14.32 -2.75 -4.67
C LEU A 51 15.01 -3.20 -5.95
N GLY A 52 14.93 -2.40 -7.02
CA GLY A 52 15.38 -2.81 -8.34
C GLY A 52 14.53 -3.92 -8.96
N LEU A 53 13.25 -4.00 -8.59
CA LEU A 53 12.34 -5.01 -9.14
C LEU A 53 12.17 -4.80 -10.66
N PRO A 54 12.31 -5.84 -11.48
CA PRO A 54 12.06 -5.76 -12.92
C PRO A 54 10.55 -5.68 -13.18
N ILE A 55 10.00 -4.47 -13.08
CA ILE A 55 8.57 -4.20 -13.27
C ILE A 55 8.34 -3.37 -14.52
N GLN A 56 7.36 -3.81 -15.33
CA GLN A 56 6.69 -3.00 -16.34
C GLN A 56 5.29 -2.65 -15.81
N LEU A 57 5.08 -1.40 -15.43
CA LEU A 57 3.77 -0.94 -14.98
C LEU A 57 2.88 -0.69 -16.20
N VAL A 58 1.71 -1.33 -16.21
CA VAL A 58 0.65 -1.16 -17.22
C VAL A 58 -0.50 -0.43 -16.55
N THR A 59 -0.75 0.80 -16.96
CA THR A 59 -1.78 1.67 -16.37
C THR A 59 -3.06 1.70 -17.21
N GLY A 60 -4.14 2.26 -16.65
CA GLY A 60 -5.42 2.40 -17.34
C GLY A 60 -6.53 1.49 -16.82
N TYR A 61 -6.24 0.63 -15.84
CA TYR A 61 -7.27 -0.18 -15.18
C TYR A 61 -8.11 0.70 -14.24
N LYS A 62 -9.40 0.38 -14.10
CA LYS A 62 -10.33 1.17 -13.25
C LYS A 62 -10.19 0.84 -11.76
N GLY A 63 -9.63 -0.32 -11.43
CA GLY A 63 -9.48 -0.75 -10.04
C GLY A 63 -8.97 -2.18 -9.90
N THR A 64 -8.93 -2.66 -8.64
CA THR A 64 -8.38 -3.97 -8.25
C THR A 64 -9.06 -5.14 -8.96
N ALA A 65 -10.36 -5.03 -9.22
CA ALA A 65 -11.12 -6.08 -9.91
C ALA A 65 -10.70 -6.24 -11.38
N ASP A 66 -10.48 -5.12 -12.10
CA ASP A 66 -10.05 -5.13 -13.49
C ASP A 66 -8.62 -5.68 -13.61
N VAL A 67 -7.72 -5.27 -12.71
CA VAL A 67 -6.36 -5.82 -12.62
C VAL A 67 -6.38 -7.33 -12.36
N ARG A 68 -7.28 -7.81 -11.50
CA ARG A 68 -7.45 -9.25 -11.27
C ARG A 68 -7.85 -9.97 -12.56
N LEU A 69 -8.86 -9.47 -13.27
CA LEU A 69 -9.31 -10.08 -14.53
C LEU A 69 -8.20 -10.14 -15.58
N ALA A 70 -7.46 -9.04 -15.75
CA ALA A 70 -6.31 -8.98 -16.65
C ALA A 70 -5.18 -9.93 -16.23
N ALA A 71 -4.98 -10.12 -14.93
CA ALA A 71 -3.99 -11.06 -14.42
C ALA A 71 -4.44 -12.53 -14.58
N GLU A 72 -5.72 -12.83 -14.36
CA GLU A 72 -6.28 -14.16 -14.58
C GLU A 72 -6.28 -14.56 -16.07
N SER A 73 -6.46 -13.58 -16.99
CA SER A 73 -6.35 -13.82 -18.43
C SER A 73 -4.90 -13.92 -18.95
N GLY A 74 -3.91 -13.62 -18.11
CA GLY A 74 -2.49 -13.65 -18.46
C GLY A 74 -1.97 -12.39 -19.21
N GLU A 75 -2.78 -11.34 -19.31
CA GLU A 75 -2.36 -10.05 -19.90
C GLU A 75 -1.26 -9.39 -19.06
N ILE A 76 -1.41 -9.45 -17.72
CA ILE A 76 -0.44 -8.98 -16.73
C ILE A 76 -0.19 -10.07 -15.68
N ALA A 77 0.83 -9.90 -14.86
CA ALA A 77 1.16 -10.85 -13.79
C ALA A 77 0.39 -10.60 -12.48
N GLY A 78 0.02 -9.36 -12.22
CA GLY A 78 -0.61 -8.97 -10.96
C GLY A 78 -0.58 -7.47 -10.70
N GLY A 79 -0.57 -7.07 -9.42
CA GLY A 79 -0.52 -5.67 -9.00
C GLY A 79 -0.22 -5.51 -7.52
N CYS A 80 0.09 -4.27 -7.11
CA CYS A 80 0.28 -3.90 -5.71
C CYS A 80 -0.88 -3.02 -5.26
N TRP A 81 -1.59 -3.42 -4.20
CA TRP A 81 -2.81 -2.76 -3.72
C TRP A 81 -2.95 -2.82 -2.21
N GLY A 82 -3.89 -2.06 -1.65
CA GLY A 82 -4.30 -2.21 -0.26
C GLY A 82 -4.89 -3.60 0.00
N TRP A 83 -4.48 -4.23 1.11
CA TRP A 83 -4.93 -5.58 1.49
C TRP A 83 -6.45 -5.70 1.59
N ASP A 84 -7.13 -4.68 2.12
CA ASP A 84 -8.60 -4.67 2.20
C ASP A 84 -9.27 -4.89 0.84
N SER A 85 -8.70 -4.31 -0.23
CA SER A 85 -9.19 -4.51 -1.59
C SER A 85 -8.80 -5.89 -2.15
N VAL A 86 -7.56 -6.31 -1.95
CA VAL A 86 -7.04 -7.58 -2.47
C VAL A 86 -7.72 -8.78 -1.80
N SER A 87 -7.86 -8.76 -0.47
CA SER A 87 -8.49 -9.84 0.30
C SER A 87 -9.94 -10.13 -0.11
N VAL A 88 -10.63 -9.13 -0.63
CA VAL A 88 -12.01 -9.26 -1.13
C VAL A 88 -12.05 -9.63 -2.61
N THR A 89 -11.37 -8.83 -3.45
CA THR A 89 -11.48 -8.97 -4.91
C THR A 89 -10.71 -10.17 -5.46
N TRP A 90 -9.59 -10.56 -4.83
CA TRP A 90 -8.76 -11.69 -5.25
C TRP A 90 -8.97 -12.95 -4.41
N ARG A 91 -9.97 -12.96 -3.53
CA ARG A 91 -10.20 -14.04 -2.57
C ARG A 91 -10.13 -15.42 -3.21
N LYS A 92 -10.91 -15.67 -4.26
CA LYS A 92 -10.97 -16.99 -4.91
C LYS A 92 -9.62 -17.45 -5.42
N ALA A 93 -8.87 -16.55 -6.07
CA ALA A 93 -7.54 -16.85 -6.59
C ALA A 93 -6.50 -17.09 -5.47
N LEU A 94 -6.64 -16.39 -4.33
CA LEU A 94 -5.79 -16.61 -3.15
C LEU A 94 -6.11 -17.93 -2.46
N GLU A 95 -7.40 -18.28 -2.30
CA GLU A 95 -7.85 -19.53 -1.68
C GLU A 95 -7.50 -20.75 -2.53
N SER A 96 -7.58 -20.66 -3.87
CA SER A 96 -7.18 -21.73 -4.78
C SER A 96 -5.67 -21.85 -4.99
N GLY A 97 -4.90 -20.83 -4.58
CA GLY A 97 -3.47 -20.74 -4.84
C GLY A 97 -3.11 -20.32 -6.27
N ASP A 98 -4.09 -19.85 -7.07
CA ASP A 98 -3.85 -19.29 -8.41
C ASP A 98 -3.22 -17.89 -8.35
N ALA A 99 -3.30 -17.24 -7.21
CA ALA A 99 -2.54 -16.03 -6.89
C ALA A 99 -1.90 -16.15 -5.51
N LYS A 100 -0.78 -15.42 -5.30
CA LYS A 100 -0.08 -15.34 -4.03
C LYS A 100 0.27 -13.91 -3.70
N ILE A 101 0.23 -13.57 -2.41
CA ILE A 101 0.83 -12.35 -1.89
C ILE A 101 2.31 -12.62 -1.71
N LEU A 102 3.15 -11.93 -2.47
CA LEU A 102 4.59 -12.13 -2.44
C LEU A 102 5.31 -11.14 -1.52
N LEU A 103 4.72 -9.95 -1.35
CA LEU A 103 5.37 -8.85 -0.65
C LEU A 103 4.33 -8.00 0.07
N GLN A 104 4.65 -7.53 1.26
CA GLN A 104 3.91 -6.46 1.94
C GLN A 104 4.84 -5.27 2.22
N ALA A 105 4.32 -4.05 2.08
CA ALA A 105 5.12 -2.83 2.14
C ALA A 105 4.55 -1.86 3.18
N ASN A 106 4.64 -2.22 4.45
CA ASN A 106 4.13 -1.45 5.58
C ASN A 106 5.13 -1.42 6.72
N ARG A 107 4.93 -0.54 7.70
CA ARG A 107 5.77 -0.49 8.92
C ARG A 107 5.65 -1.77 9.75
N ARG A 108 4.46 -2.38 9.77
CA ARG A 108 4.15 -3.58 10.55
C ARG A 108 3.64 -4.69 9.63
N THR A 109 3.94 -5.92 9.99
CA THR A 109 3.36 -7.10 9.32
C THR A 109 1.87 -7.16 9.60
N HIS A 110 1.08 -7.36 8.54
CA HIS A 110 -0.37 -7.53 8.70
C HIS A 110 -0.68 -8.85 9.45
N PRO A 111 -1.61 -8.86 10.42
CA PRO A 111 -1.94 -10.07 11.19
C PRO A 111 -2.36 -11.27 10.33
N ASP A 112 -3.08 -11.03 9.24
CA ASP A 112 -3.52 -12.08 8.31
C ASP A 112 -2.39 -12.59 7.40
N LEU A 113 -1.24 -11.89 7.36
CA LEU A 113 -0.14 -12.17 6.44
C LEU A 113 1.22 -12.36 7.16
N PRO A 114 1.28 -13.15 8.26
CA PRO A 114 2.49 -13.26 9.08
C PRO A 114 3.67 -13.85 8.32
N GLN A 115 3.42 -14.64 7.26
CA GLN A 115 4.44 -15.30 6.44
C GLN A 115 4.89 -14.48 5.23
N VAL A 116 4.20 -13.37 4.91
CA VAL A 116 4.56 -12.54 3.77
C VAL A 116 5.68 -11.58 4.17
N PRO A 117 6.80 -11.57 3.44
CA PRO A 117 7.93 -10.73 3.82
C PRO A 117 7.67 -9.24 3.60
N GLN A 118 8.29 -8.41 4.45
CA GLN A 118 8.27 -6.95 4.32
C GLN A 118 9.24 -6.48 3.25
N ALA A 119 8.78 -5.59 2.38
CA ALA A 119 9.54 -5.00 1.28
C ALA A 119 10.87 -4.37 1.74
N ILE A 120 10.85 -3.65 2.86
CA ILE A 120 12.02 -2.94 3.37
C ILE A 120 13.20 -3.87 3.69
N LYS A 121 12.95 -5.16 3.95
CA LYS A 121 14.00 -6.16 4.20
C LYS A 121 14.84 -6.46 2.95
N PHE A 122 14.33 -6.19 1.76
CA PHE A 122 15.01 -6.41 0.49
C PHE A 122 15.72 -5.15 -0.05
N ALA A 123 15.55 -4.01 0.60
CA ALA A 123 16.26 -2.78 0.23
C ALA A 123 17.75 -2.90 0.53
N LYS A 124 18.57 -2.85 -0.50
CA LYS A 124 20.03 -3.01 -0.42
C LYS A 124 20.76 -1.72 -0.05
N THR A 125 20.13 -0.58 -0.20
CA THR A 125 20.70 0.75 0.03
C THR A 125 19.88 1.53 1.05
N GLU A 126 20.53 2.47 1.75
CA GLU A 126 19.84 3.38 2.66
C GLU A 126 18.81 4.25 1.92
N ASP A 127 19.13 4.71 0.71
CA ASP A 127 18.20 5.42 -0.17
C ASP A 127 16.95 4.59 -0.48
N GLY A 128 17.13 3.31 -0.80
CA GLY A 128 16.01 2.39 -1.03
C GLY A 128 15.12 2.25 0.19
N ARG A 129 15.70 2.14 1.39
CA ARG A 129 14.95 2.10 2.65
C ARG A 129 14.15 3.38 2.86
N LYS A 130 14.80 4.55 2.73
CA LYS A 130 14.14 5.85 2.86
C LYS A 130 13.01 6.06 1.85
N MET A 131 13.20 5.62 0.60
CA MET A 131 12.12 5.67 -0.41
C MET A 131 10.90 4.86 0.02
N ILE A 132 11.07 3.66 0.59
CA ILE A 132 9.95 2.85 1.09
C ILE A 132 9.31 3.53 2.31
N GLU A 133 10.11 4.01 3.26
CA GLU A 133 9.62 4.66 4.48
C GLU A 133 8.80 5.92 4.19
N VAL A 134 9.26 6.75 3.26
CA VAL A 134 8.59 8.00 2.92
C VAL A 134 7.51 7.80 1.88
N GLY A 135 7.81 7.08 0.79
CA GLY A 135 6.93 6.96 -0.36
C GLY A 135 5.83 5.91 -0.21
N ILE A 136 5.93 5.00 0.76
CA ILE A 136 4.91 3.98 1.01
C ILE A 136 4.41 4.02 2.46
N HIS A 137 5.28 3.88 3.45
CA HIS A 137 4.85 3.79 4.85
C HIS A 137 4.16 5.08 5.31
N GLY A 138 4.74 6.26 5.01
CA GLY A 138 4.14 7.55 5.37
C GLY A 138 2.80 7.77 4.65
N ASP A 139 2.73 7.47 3.36
CA ASP A 139 1.49 7.55 2.58
C ASP A 139 0.41 6.61 3.13
N SER A 140 0.77 5.36 3.44
CA SER A 140 -0.15 4.36 3.99
C SER A 140 -0.79 4.77 5.31
N ASP A 141 -0.08 5.53 6.15
CA ASP A 141 -0.57 5.97 7.46
C ASP A 141 -1.52 7.18 7.35
N ILE A 142 -1.37 8.02 6.30
CA ILE A 142 -2.15 9.26 6.14
C ILE A 142 -3.29 9.18 5.11
N VAL A 143 -3.29 8.20 4.23
CA VAL A 143 -4.21 8.11 3.07
C VAL A 143 -5.70 8.10 3.45
N ARG A 144 -6.04 7.67 4.65
CA ARG A 144 -7.41 7.65 5.18
C ARG A 144 -7.59 8.54 6.40
N THR A 145 -6.99 9.74 6.38
CA THR A 145 -7.07 10.70 7.46
C THR A 145 -8.31 11.59 7.32
N TYR A 146 -9.03 11.77 8.42
CA TYR A 146 -10.10 12.76 8.51
C TYR A 146 -9.52 14.09 9.01
N THR A 147 -9.79 15.16 8.28
CA THR A 147 -9.27 16.50 8.60
C THR A 147 -10.40 17.49 8.81
N LEU A 148 -10.12 18.55 9.52
CA LEU A 148 -11.01 19.69 9.73
C LEU A 148 -10.47 20.92 9.01
N PRO A 149 -11.34 21.86 8.60
CA PRO A 149 -10.90 23.11 7.98
C PRO A 149 -9.94 23.89 8.89
N PRO A 150 -8.98 24.64 8.29
CA PRO A 150 -8.14 25.57 9.05
C PRO A 150 -9.00 26.54 9.87
N GLY A 151 -8.55 26.87 11.09
CA GLY A 151 -9.28 27.77 11.99
C GLY A 151 -10.46 27.17 12.74
N THR A 152 -10.71 25.85 12.61
CA THR A 152 -11.74 25.18 13.45
C THR A 152 -11.45 25.40 14.94
N PRO A 153 -12.42 25.87 15.75
CA PRO A 153 -12.24 26.12 17.18
C PRO A 153 -11.69 24.90 17.92
N LYS A 154 -10.75 25.12 18.82
CA LYS A 154 -10.03 24.02 19.53
C LYS A 154 -10.95 23.09 20.33
N ASP A 155 -12.02 23.62 20.91
CA ASP A 155 -13.03 22.85 21.62
C ASP A 155 -13.77 21.88 20.68
N ARG A 156 -14.08 22.31 19.47
CA ARG A 156 -14.69 21.47 18.42
C ARG A 156 -13.74 20.38 17.94
N VAL A 157 -12.47 20.73 17.73
CA VAL A 157 -11.44 19.73 17.38
C VAL A 157 -11.33 18.66 18.47
N LYS A 158 -11.27 19.08 19.75
CA LYS A 158 -11.19 18.16 20.89
C LYS A 158 -12.42 17.26 20.98
N LEU A 159 -13.63 17.83 20.81
CA LEU A 159 -14.88 17.08 20.82
C LEU A 159 -14.92 16.00 19.73
N LEU A 160 -14.57 16.38 18.48
CA LEU A 160 -14.60 15.46 17.35
C LEU A 160 -13.53 14.38 17.44
N ARG A 161 -12.32 14.70 17.92
CA ARG A 161 -11.28 13.70 18.20
C ARG A 161 -11.75 12.68 19.23
N ALA A 162 -12.34 13.15 20.34
CA ALA A 162 -12.86 12.26 21.38
C ALA A 162 -14.00 11.35 20.87
N ALA A 163 -14.92 11.90 20.07
CA ALA A 163 -16.00 11.14 19.46
C ALA A 163 -15.46 10.08 18.47
N PHE A 164 -14.47 10.44 17.65
CA PHE A 164 -13.83 9.51 16.72
C PHE A 164 -13.13 8.36 17.46
N ASP A 165 -12.36 8.69 18.52
CA ASP A 165 -11.68 7.69 19.34
C ASP A 165 -12.67 6.75 20.08
N ALA A 166 -13.82 7.28 20.50
CA ALA A 166 -14.88 6.48 21.09
C ALA A 166 -15.52 5.54 20.07
N THR A 167 -15.79 6.02 18.84
CA THR A 167 -16.33 5.20 17.75
C THR A 167 -15.40 4.04 17.41
N LEU A 168 -14.09 4.27 17.35
CA LEU A 168 -13.11 3.22 17.06
C LEU A 168 -13.01 2.13 18.17
N LYS A 169 -13.59 2.36 19.32
CA LYS A 169 -13.67 1.41 20.46
C LYS A 169 -15.08 0.86 20.68
N ASP A 170 -16.04 1.38 19.95
CA ASP A 170 -17.42 0.96 20.06
C ASP A 170 -17.62 -0.47 19.58
N SER A 171 -18.27 -1.31 20.38
CA SER A 171 -18.42 -2.73 20.10
C SER A 171 -19.32 -3.02 18.90
N GLU A 172 -20.36 -2.20 18.68
CA GLU A 172 -21.30 -2.35 17.58
C GLU A 172 -20.62 -1.95 16.27
N PHE A 173 -19.90 -0.82 16.27
CA PHE A 173 -19.08 -0.39 15.13
C PHE A 173 -18.03 -1.45 14.74
N LEU A 174 -17.31 -2.00 15.72
CA LEU A 174 -16.30 -3.03 15.46
C LEU A 174 -16.90 -4.33 14.95
N ALA A 175 -18.09 -4.71 15.44
CA ALA A 175 -18.81 -5.88 14.93
C ALA A 175 -19.26 -5.69 13.47
N ASP A 176 -19.77 -4.51 13.12
CA ASP A 176 -20.17 -4.17 11.75
C ASP A 176 -18.96 -4.10 10.80
N ALA A 177 -17.86 -3.49 11.21
CA ALA A 177 -16.62 -3.48 10.46
C ALA A 177 -16.13 -4.92 10.17
N LYS A 178 -16.11 -5.78 11.19
CA LYS A 178 -15.74 -7.19 11.04
C LYS A 178 -16.67 -7.94 10.09
N LYS A 179 -17.99 -7.74 10.21
CA LYS A 179 -18.99 -8.33 9.31
C LYS A 179 -18.77 -7.88 7.85
N SER A 180 -18.41 -6.62 7.66
CA SER A 180 -18.08 -6.03 6.36
C SER A 180 -16.67 -6.35 5.89
N LYS A 181 -15.88 -7.11 6.68
CA LYS A 181 -14.46 -7.46 6.41
C LYS A 181 -13.56 -6.23 6.26
N LEU A 182 -13.88 -5.16 6.96
CA LEU A 182 -13.08 -3.96 7.02
C LEU A 182 -12.13 -4.07 8.21
N ASN A 183 -10.85 -3.79 7.95
CA ASN A 183 -9.85 -3.71 9.02
C ASN A 183 -9.92 -2.34 9.71
N VAL A 184 -10.00 -2.34 11.03
CA VAL A 184 -9.94 -1.13 11.86
C VAL A 184 -8.59 -1.11 12.56
N ASP A 185 -7.58 -0.50 11.90
CA ASP A 185 -6.23 -0.30 12.42
C ASP A 185 -5.96 1.22 12.56
N PRO A 186 -6.36 1.84 13.68
CA PRO A 186 -6.23 3.27 13.86
C PRO A 186 -4.78 3.70 14.06
N VAL A 187 -4.42 4.83 13.47
CA VAL A 187 -3.14 5.51 13.69
C VAL A 187 -3.35 6.67 14.64
N ALA A 188 -2.50 6.78 15.66
CA ALA A 188 -2.55 7.88 16.62
C ALA A 188 -2.33 9.23 15.92
N VAL A 189 -3.06 10.26 16.34
CA VAL A 189 -2.98 11.61 15.74
C VAL A 189 -1.56 12.16 15.78
N GLU A 190 -0.84 11.95 16.87
CA GLU A 190 0.54 12.41 17.06
C GLU A 190 1.50 11.74 16.06
N ALA A 191 1.25 10.48 15.70
CA ALA A 191 2.03 9.79 14.69
C ALA A 191 1.77 10.38 13.29
N ILE A 192 0.50 10.65 12.95
CA ILE A 192 0.13 11.30 11.70
C ILE A 192 0.74 12.71 11.60
N GLU A 193 0.61 13.53 12.65
CA GLU A 193 1.19 14.88 12.71
C GLU A 193 2.73 14.84 12.56
N LYS A 194 3.39 13.86 13.17
CA LYS A 194 4.84 13.65 13.02
C LYS A 194 5.22 13.24 11.60
N ASP A 195 4.49 12.33 10.98
CA ASP A 195 4.76 11.88 9.61
C ASP A 195 4.57 13.04 8.63
N ILE A 196 3.47 13.82 8.74
CA ILE A 196 3.24 15.01 7.91
C ILE A 196 4.35 16.05 8.12
N ALA A 197 4.71 16.36 9.38
CA ALA A 197 5.80 17.29 9.66
C ALA A 197 7.15 16.78 9.13
N GLY A 198 7.35 15.47 9.08
CA GLY A 198 8.52 14.82 8.49
C GLY A 198 8.64 15.06 7.00
N LEU A 199 7.51 15.07 6.25
CA LEU A 199 7.51 15.33 4.81
C LEU A 199 8.08 16.71 4.46
N PHE A 200 7.81 17.73 5.29
CA PHE A 200 8.34 19.09 5.10
C PHE A 200 9.84 19.24 5.45
N LYS A 201 10.43 18.20 6.08
CA LYS A 201 11.84 18.17 6.47
C LYS A 201 12.66 17.19 5.63
N LEU A 202 12.06 16.64 4.57
CA LEU A 202 12.77 15.73 3.68
C LEU A 202 13.96 16.41 3.02
N ASP A 203 15.04 15.65 2.86
CA ASP A 203 16.16 16.06 2.04
C ASP A 203 15.69 16.39 0.63
N PRO A 204 16.07 17.56 0.06
CA PRO A 204 15.62 17.96 -1.28
C PRO A 204 15.97 16.99 -2.38
N ALA A 205 17.11 16.27 -2.28
CA ALA A 205 17.50 15.28 -3.27
C ALA A 205 16.57 14.07 -3.23
N LEU A 206 16.23 13.58 -2.03
CA LEU A 206 15.24 12.51 -1.86
C LEU A 206 13.86 12.91 -2.36
N LEU A 207 13.41 14.13 -2.04
CA LEU A 207 12.13 14.67 -2.52
C LEU A 207 12.07 14.74 -4.05
N ASN A 208 13.12 15.23 -4.71
CA ASN A 208 13.19 15.30 -6.16
C ASN A 208 13.19 13.89 -6.77
N LYS A 209 13.94 12.95 -6.19
CA LYS A 209 13.97 11.56 -6.62
C LYS A 209 12.59 10.89 -6.52
N LEU A 210 11.87 11.11 -5.42
CA LEU A 210 10.50 10.61 -5.26
C LEU A 210 9.55 11.24 -6.30
N LYS A 211 9.64 12.54 -6.57
CA LYS A 211 8.85 13.21 -7.61
C LYS A 211 9.11 12.60 -8.99
N GLU A 212 10.36 12.37 -9.35
CA GLU A 212 10.71 11.72 -10.62
C GLU A 212 10.11 10.31 -10.72
N ILE A 213 10.20 9.51 -9.65
CA ILE A 213 9.66 8.15 -9.60
C ILE A 213 8.14 8.15 -9.74
N LEU A 214 7.45 9.07 -9.08
CA LEU A 214 5.99 9.07 -8.99
C LEU A 214 5.31 9.66 -10.25
N TYR A 215 5.93 10.63 -10.90
CA TYR A 215 5.27 11.41 -11.95
C TYR A 215 5.85 11.19 -13.37
N ASN A 216 7.01 10.55 -13.50
CA ASN A 216 7.62 10.15 -14.78
C ASN A 216 7.59 8.63 -14.96
#